data_c3069bb397e31cabda2929ea80fe2809
#
_entry.id   c3069bb397e31cabda2929ea80fe2809
#
_cell.length_a   1.000
_cell.length_b   1.000
_cell.length_c   1.000
_cell.angle_alpha   90.00
_cell.angle_beta   90.00
_cell.angle_gamma   90.00
#
_symmetry.space_group_name_H-M   'P 1'
#
loop_
_entity.id
_entity.type
_entity.pdbx_description
1 polymer ?
#
loop_
_entity_poly.entity_id
_entity_poly.type
_entity_poly.pdbx_seq_one_letter_code
_entity_poly.pdbx_strand_id
1 'polypeptide(L)'
;MSKLFSRVSLTADNSSTVEYLCPGMPDTEEQITETDGYCDFLEDNPDAESVTVDVEHYIYGEGESENADEDDIAEFEKRGEDFLNSDEVDYLDYNRFIIPTGDEGFSLEEMT
;
A
#
# COMPACT_ATOMS: atom_id res chain seq x y z
N MET A 1 6.07 19.87 -11.25
CA MET A 1 5.87 18.45 -11.55
C MET A 1 5.10 17.80 -10.44
N SER A 2 4.21 16.89 -10.78
CA SER A 2 3.41 16.25 -9.74
C SER A 2 3.96 14.87 -9.43
N LYS A 3 3.63 14.38 -8.23
CA LYS A 3 4.13 13.09 -7.76
C LYS A 3 2.95 12.17 -7.46
N LEU A 4 3.02 10.95 -7.96
CA LEU A 4 1.98 9.95 -7.72
C LEU A 4 2.43 9.04 -6.60
N PHE A 5 1.54 8.81 -5.65
CA PHE A 5 1.83 7.90 -4.54
C PHE A 5 0.53 7.36 -4.00
N SER A 6 0.62 6.36 -3.14
CA SER A 6 -0.58 5.71 -2.60
C SER A 6 -0.41 5.45 -1.12
N ARG A 7 -1.52 5.45 -0.41
CA ARG A 7 -1.56 5.02 0.97
C ARG A 7 -2.14 3.61 1.00
N VAL A 8 -1.41 2.69 1.59
CA VAL A 8 -1.81 1.29 1.67
C VAL A 8 -2.16 0.98 3.10
N SER A 9 -3.35 0.44 3.33
CA SER A 9 -3.76 0.00 4.66
C SER A 9 -3.90 -1.51 4.61
N LEU A 10 -3.23 -2.20 5.50
CA LEU A 10 -3.25 -3.65 5.58
C LEU A 10 -3.95 -4.06 6.86
N THR A 11 -4.96 -4.91 6.75
CA THR A 11 -5.69 -5.42 7.90
C THR A 11 -5.68 -6.93 7.84
N ALA A 12 -5.10 -7.56 8.85
CA ALA A 12 -5.07 -9.01 8.92
C ALA A 12 -6.39 -9.53 9.50
N ASP A 13 -6.66 -10.81 9.27
CA ASP A 13 -7.88 -11.41 9.80
C ASP A 13 -7.85 -11.49 11.32
N ASN A 14 -6.69 -11.27 11.94
CA ASN A 14 -6.61 -11.21 13.40
C ASN A 14 -6.78 -9.77 13.93
N SER A 15 -7.21 -8.85 13.06
CA SER A 15 -7.53 -7.46 13.38
C SER A 15 -6.32 -6.54 13.51
N SER A 16 -5.14 -7.00 13.21
CA SER A 16 -3.97 -6.11 13.17
C SER A 16 -4.05 -5.23 11.93
N THR A 17 -3.68 -3.97 12.07
CA THR A 17 -3.75 -3.02 10.96
C THR A 17 -2.51 -2.15 10.94
N VAL A 18 -1.95 -1.92 9.74
CA VAL A 18 -0.89 -0.94 9.56
C VAL A 18 -1.19 -0.13 8.31
N GLU A 19 -0.59 1.04 8.22
CA GLU A 19 -0.72 1.90 7.05
C GLU A 19 0.65 2.41 6.67
N TYR A 20 0.89 2.54 5.37
CA TYR A 20 2.15 3.10 4.90
C TYR A 20 1.93 3.71 3.53
N LEU A 21 2.87 4.53 3.10
CA LEU A 21 2.82 5.15 1.78
C LEU A 21 3.79 4.42 0.87
N CYS A 22 3.47 4.39 -0.42
CA CYS A 22 4.36 3.78 -1.41
C CYS A 22 4.33 4.60 -2.69
N PRO A 23 5.39 4.49 -3.51
CA PRO A 23 5.43 5.24 -4.76
C PRO A 23 4.42 4.72 -5.78
N GLY A 24 3.93 5.63 -6.61
CA GLY A 24 3.09 5.25 -7.73
C GLY A 24 1.70 4.83 -7.33
N MET A 25 1.05 4.09 -8.20
CA MET A 25 -0.33 3.66 -8.00
C MET A 25 -0.44 2.16 -8.19
N PRO A 26 -0.06 1.37 -7.18
CA PRO A 26 -0.19 -0.08 -7.29
C PRO A 26 -1.66 -0.45 -7.36
N ASP A 27 -2.03 -1.18 -8.40
CA ASP A 27 -3.41 -1.55 -8.60
C ASP A 27 -3.59 -3.05 -8.79
N THR A 28 -2.58 -3.85 -8.46
CA THR A 28 -2.69 -5.30 -8.49
C THR A 28 -2.15 -5.88 -7.20
N GLU A 29 -2.57 -7.11 -6.90
CA GLU A 29 -2.08 -7.78 -5.70
C GLU A 29 -0.57 -7.97 -5.75
N GLU A 30 -0.05 -8.27 -6.93
CA GLU A 30 1.37 -8.52 -7.08
C GLU A 30 2.17 -7.27 -6.71
N GLN A 31 1.72 -6.10 -7.13
CA GLN A 31 2.43 -4.86 -6.82
C GLN A 31 2.42 -4.58 -5.32
N ILE A 32 1.30 -4.90 -4.65
CA ILE A 32 1.22 -4.69 -3.21
C ILE A 32 2.15 -5.64 -2.47
N THR A 33 2.20 -6.91 -2.88
CA THR A 33 3.01 -7.89 -2.17
C THR A 33 4.50 -7.65 -2.34
N GLU A 34 4.89 -6.83 -3.30
CA GLU A 34 6.29 -6.49 -3.49
C GLU A 34 6.74 -5.31 -2.63
N THR A 35 5.83 -4.64 -1.93
CA THR A 35 6.22 -3.50 -1.10
C THR A 35 6.83 -3.99 0.21
N ASP A 36 7.77 -3.21 0.74
CA ASP A 36 8.40 -3.56 2.00
C ASP A 36 7.41 -3.55 3.15
N GLY A 37 6.45 -2.62 3.12
CA GLY A 37 5.45 -2.55 4.17
C GLY A 37 4.61 -3.82 4.27
N TYR A 38 4.28 -4.41 3.13
CA TYR A 38 3.51 -5.64 3.12
C TYR A 38 4.35 -6.80 3.70
N CYS A 39 5.61 -6.89 3.30
CA CYS A 39 6.48 -7.94 3.81
C CYS A 39 6.67 -7.82 5.31
N ASP A 40 6.90 -6.59 5.80
CA ASP A 40 7.06 -6.37 7.23
C ASP A 40 5.78 -6.73 7.98
N PHE A 41 4.63 -6.41 7.40
CA PHE A 41 3.35 -6.72 8.05
C PHE A 41 3.17 -8.23 8.20
N LEU A 42 3.54 -8.99 7.18
CA LEU A 42 3.42 -10.44 7.26
C LEU A 42 4.37 -11.03 8.30
N GLU A 43 5.56 -10.46 8.44
CA GLU A 43 6.49 -10.93 9.45
C GLU A 43 5.95 -10.67 10.86
N ASP A 44 5.22 -9.57 11.03
CA ASP A 44 4.65 -9.26 12.32
C ASP A 44 3.37 -10.04 12.59
N ASN A 45 2.75 -10.60 11.56
CA ASN A 45 1.48 -11.32 11.70
C ASN A 45 1.56 -12.68 11.02
N PRO A 46 2.44 -13.57 11.52
CA PRO A 46 2.66 -14.84 10.85
C PRO A 46 1.46 -15.76 10.88
N ASP A 47 0.51 -15.52 11.78
CA ASP A 47 -0.68 -16.37 11.87
C ASP A 47 -1.83 -15.87 11.01
N ALA A 48 -1.68 -14.74 10.32
CA ALA A 48 -2.75 -14.21 9.50
C ALA A 48 -2.98 -15.13 8.30
N GLU A 49 -4.23 -15.41 8.01
CA GLU A 49 -4.58 -16.25 6.87
C GLU A 49 -4.95 -15.45 5.65
N SER A 50 -5.30 -14.18 5.84
CA SER A 50 -5.57 -13.29 4.73
C SER A 50 -5.32 -11.87 5.17
N VAL A 51 -5.06 -11.01 4.20
CA VAL A 51 -4.85 -9.59 4.45
C VAL A 51 -5.79 -8.82 3.55
N THR A 52 -6.58 -7.93 4.15
CA THR A 52 -7.40 -7.01 3.38
C THR A 52 -6.56 -5.79 3.11
N VAL A 53 -6.42 -5.43 1.84
CA VAL A 53 -5.58 -4.33 1.42
C VAL A 53 -6.48 -3.23 0.86
N ASP A 54 -6.38 -2.04 1.45
CA ASP A 54 -7.08 -0.87 0.96
C ASP A 54 -6.03 0.09 0.44
N VAL A 55 -6.16 0.51 -0.82
CA VAL A 55 -5.18 1.38 -1.45
C VAL A 55 -5.87 2.65 -1.92
N GLU A 56 -5.40 3.79 -1.47
CA GLU A 56 -5.89 5.08 -1.91
C GLU A 56 -4.80 5.75 -2.72
N HIS A 57 -5.14 6.18 -3.92
CA HIS A 57 -4.17 6.78 -4.85
C HIS A 57 -4.26 8.29 -4.75
N TYR A 58 -3.10 8.96 -4.71
CA TYR A 58 -3.02 10.40 -4.55
C TYR A 58 -2.04 11.01 -5.54
N ILE A 59 -2.21 12.29 -5.81
CA ILE A 59 -1.26 13.05 -6.59
C ILE A 59 -0.95 14.35 -5.84
N TYR A 60 0.32 14.72 -5.79
CA TYR A 60 0.78 15.91 -5.10
C TYR A 60 1.49 16.82 -6.09
N GLY A 61 1.08 18.08 -6.16
CA GLY A 61 1.72 19.04 -7.03
C GLY A 61 0.98 19.22 -8.34
N GLU A 62 1.62 19.91 -9.27
CA GLU A 62 1.02 20.24 -10.56
C GLU A 62 1.98 19.92 -11.67
N GLY A 63 1.44 19.82 -12.89
CA GLY A 63 2.25 19.56 -14.07
C GLY A 63 2.31 18.09 -14.38
N GLU A 64 3.36 17.73 -15.13
CA GLU A 64 3.50 16.34 -15.52
C GLU A 64 3.63 15.43 -14.32
N SER A 65 3.07 14.24 -14.42
CA SER A 65 3.05 13.29 -13.33
C SER A 65 4.19 12.30 -13.41
N GLU A 66 4.77 11.97 -12.27
CA GLU A 66 5.73 10.88 -12.20
C GLU A 66 5.53 10.21 -10.85
N ASN A 67 6.03 9.01 -10.70
CA ASN A 67 5.92 8.32 -9.43
C ASN A 67 6.81 8.99 -8.42
N ALA A 68 6.33 9.16 -7.21
CA ALA A 68 7.16 9.64 -6.11
C ALA A 68 8.28 8.63 -5.88
N ASP A 69 9.45 9.10 -5.46
CA ASP A 69 10.53 8.17 -5.15
C ASP A 69 10.60 7.93 -3.64
N GLU A 70 11.56 7.14 -3.21
CA GLU A 70 11.65 6.78 -1.80
C GLU A 70 11.88 8.00 -0.91
N ASP A 71 12.63 8.97 -1.38
CA ASP A 71 12.86 10.18 -0.61
C ASP A 71 11.57 10.97 -0.48
N ASP A 72 10.78 11.04 -1.54
CA ASP A 72 9.50 11.73 -1.48
C ASP A 72 8.57 11.02 -0.50
N ILE A 73 8.53 9.69 -0.53
CA ILE A 73 7.66 8.94 0.35
C ILE A 73 8.05 9.17 1.81
N ALA A 74 9.34 9.18 2.10
CA ALA A 74 9.80 9.43 3.47
C ALA A 74 9.35 10.81 3.95
N GLU A 75 9.41 11.80 3.08
CA GLU A 75 8.96 13.14 3.42
C GLU A 75 7.47 13.17 3.67
N PHE A 76 6.69 12.50 2.81
CA PHE A 76 5.24 12.49 2.95
C PHE A 76 4.82 11.80 4.25
N GLU A 77 5.48 10.70 4.58
CA GLU A 77 5.15 10.02 5.83
C GLU A 77 5.48 10.88 7.04
N LYS A 78 6.54 11.65 6.95
CA LYS A 78 6.91 12.52 8.04
C LYS A 78 5.87 13.62 8.24
N ARG A 79 5.25 14.08 7.17
CA ARG A 79 4.22 15.10 7.27
C ARG A 79 2.90 14.57 7.84
N GLY A 80 2.64 13.27 7.66
CA GLY A 80 1.48 12.63 8.25
C GLY A 80 0.17 12.94 7.55
N GLU A 81 -0.93 12.73 8.26
CA GLU A 81 -2.26 12.87 7.67
C GLU A 81 -2.57 14.30 7.29
N ASP A 82 -2.00 15.28 7.96
CA ASP A 82 -2.25 16.66 7.60
C ASP A 82 -1.84 16.92 6.16
N PHE A 83 -0.75 16.29 5.71
CA PHE A 83 -0.32 16.44 4.34
C PHE A 83 -1.34 15.80 3.39
N LEU A 84 -1.84 14.62 3.72
CA LEU A 84 -2.80 13.95 2.86
C LEU A 84 -4.13 14.70 2.77
N ASN A 85 -4.46 15.45 3.80
CA ASN A 85 -5.70 16.21 3.81
C ASN A 85 -5.52 17.63 3.33
N SER A 86 -4.30 18.00 2.91
CA SER A 86 -4.04 19.37 2.48
C SER A 86 -4.57 19.62 1.07
N ASP A 87 -4.68 20.87 0.70
CA ASP A 87 -5.12 21.22 -0.64
C ASP A 87 -4.09 20.87 -1.70
N GLU A 88 -2.87 20.56 -1.30
CA GLU A 88 -1.81 20.25 -2.25
C GLU A 88 -1.90 18.82 -2.77
N VAL A 89 -2.66 17.97 -2.09
CA VAL A 89 -2.78 16.56 -2.44
C VAL A 89 -4.21 16.29 -2.90
N ASP A 90 -4.34 15.68 -4.08
CA ASP A 90 -5.65 15.32 -4.62
C ASP A 90 -5.81 13.80 -4.56
N TYR A 91 -7.00 13.38 -4.17
CA TYR A 91 -7.35 11.96 -4.13
C TYR A 91 -7.78 11.55 -5.52
N LEU A 92 -7.24 10.45 -6.02
CA LEU A 92 -7.52 9.98 -7.37
C LEU A 92 -8.44 8.78 -7.45
N ASP A 93 -8.16 7.74 -6.66
CA ASP A 93 -8.91 6.50 -6.80
C ASP A 93 -8.67 5.61 -5.58
N TYR A 94 -9.44 4.53 -5.50
CA TYR A 94 -9.40 3.63 -4.36
C TYR A 94 -9.61 2.20 -4.85
N ASN A 95 -8.83 1.27 -4.32
CA ASN A 95 -8.96 -0.15 -4.65
C ASN A 95 -8.89 -0.96 -3.38
N ARG A 96 -9.54 -2.12 -3.38
CA ARG A 96 -9.49 -3.05 -2.26
C ARG A 96 -9.19 -4.45 -2.79
N PHE A 97 -8.28 -5.13 -2.10
CA PHE A 97 -7.91 -6.50 -2.43
C PHE A 97 -7.96 -7.34 -1.18
N ILE A 98 -8.19 -8.64 -1.34
CA ILE A 98 -8.03 -9.59 -0.23
C ILE A 98 -7.01 -10.61 -0.71
N ILE A 99 -5.88 -10.67 -0.01
CA ILE A 99 -4.76 -11.50 -0.42
C ILE A 99 -4.60 -12.64 0.58
N PRO A 100 -4.75 -13.89 0.12
CA PRO A 100 -4.53 -15.04 1.02
C PRO A 100 -3.04 -15.18 1.32
N THR A 101 -2.72 -15.44 2.57
CA THR A 101 -1.35 -15.57 2.99
C THR A 101 -1.02 -16.97 3.48
N GLY A 102 -2.00 -17.86 3.58
CA GLY A 102 -1.77 -19.16 4.13
C GLY A 102 -0.96 -20.05 3.21
N ASP A 103 -0.40 -21.09 3.79
CA ASP A 103 0.41 -21.98 3.03
C ASP A 103 -0.35 -22.61 1.92
N GLU A 104 -1.61 -22.87 2.16
CA GLU A 104 -2.36 -23.49 1.16
C GLU A 104 -2.47 -22.56 0.02
N GLY A 105 -2.32 -21.34 0.26
CA GLY A 105 -2.41 -20.40 -0.77
C GLY A 105 -1.47 -20.66 -1.81
N PHE A 106 -0.37 -21.30 -1.49
CA PHE A 106 0.46 -21.53 -2.47
C PHE A 106 0.74 -22.87 -2.56
N SER A 107 0.64 -23.46 -1.61
CA SER A 107 1.07 -24.69 -1.70
C SER A 107 0.27 -25.46 -2.58
N LEU A 108 -0.72 -25.24 -2.80
CA LEU A 108 -1.32 -26.12 -3.48
C LEU A 108 -1.06 -26.09 -4.76
N GLU A 109 -0.81 -25.15 -5.01
CA GLU A 109 -0.62 -25.09 -6.16
C GLU A 109 0.43 -25.63 -6.49
N GLU A 110 1.07 -25.34 -5.78
CA GLU A 110 2.06 -25.77 -6.07
C GLU A 110 1.97 -27.03 -6.04
N MET A 111 1.47 -27.32 -5.43
CA MET A 111 1.41 -28.44 -5.34
C MET A 111 0.78 -28.98 -6.27
N THR A 112 0.61 -28.59 -6.55
CA THR A 112 0.09 -29.24 -7.40
C THR A 112 0.64 -29.23 -8.41
#